data_7b0996b2f578b10dca8406d53492627c
#
_entry.id   7b0996b2f578b10dca8406d53492627c
#
_cell.length_a   1.000
_cell.length_b   1.000
_cell.length_c   1.000
_cell.angle_alpha   90.00
_cell.angle_beta   90.00
_cell.angle_gamma   90.00
#
_symmetry.space_group_name_H-M   'P 1'
#
loop_
_entity.id
_entity.type
_entity.pdbx_description
1 polymer ?
#
loop_
_entity_poly.entity_id
_entity_poly.type
_entity_poly.pdbx_seq_one_letter_code
_entity_poly.pdbx_strand_id
1 'polypeptide(L)'
;PSSMFDYSPGGTVYTRASQVAGQDGMVGGPYDALKQACYGAQRDRLLVVQYETLTTEPAKAMHAIYEFIDEPVFEHDFNHVDYDVTEFDERAGTPGLHTVNGEVKAEPRETVLPPDLYERFVHDAFWRDPDKVPGGLRVV
;
A
#
# COMPACT_ATOMS: atom_id res chain seq x y z
N PRO A 1 17.36 6.58 -2.10
CA PRO A 1 16.82 5.37 -2.74
C PRO A 1 16.40 5.76 -4.14
N SER A 2 17.00 5.09 -5.12
CA SER A 2 16.62 5.26 -6.51
C SER A 2 15.16 4.85 -6.68
N SER A 3 14.35 5.71 -7.29
CA SER A 3 12.95 5.37 -7.54
C SER A 3 12.89 4.26 -8.60
N MET A 4 11.83 3.44 -8.60
CA MET A 4 11.64 2.43 -9.64
C MET A 4 11.62 3.03 -11.06
N PHE A 5 11.52 4.36 -11.17
CA PHE A 5 11.62 5.10 -12.42
C PHE A 5 13.05 5.26 -12.93
N ASP A 6 14.07 5.00 -12.09
CA ASP A 6 15.49 5.18 -12.44
C ASP A 6 16.10 3.95 -13.13
N TYR A 7 15.46 2.77 -13.00
CA TYR A 7 16.01 1.49 -13.45
C TYR A 7 15.72 1.12 -14.91
N SER A 8 14.86 1.83 -15.60
CA SER A 8 14.56 1.53 -17.01
C SER A 8 15.39 2.40 -17.94
N PRO A 9 16.38 1.87 -18.66
CA PRO A 9 17.10 2.65 -19.65
C PRO A 9 16.12 3.08 -20.77
N GLY A 10 16.03 4.39 -20.97
CA GLY A 10 15.13 4.98 -21.97
C GLY A 10 13.69 5.15 -21.47
N GLY A 11 12.99 6.11 -22.06
CA GLY A 11 11.63 6.45 -21.69
C GLY A 11 11.54 7.70 -20.81
N THR A 12 10.31 8.22 -20.72
CA THR A 12 9.97 9.39 -19.92
C THR A 12 9.19 8.99 -18.69
N VAL A 13 8.99 9.91 -17.74
CA VAL A 13 8.10 9.67 -16.60
C VAL A 13 6.69 9.25 -17.04
N TYR A 14 6.21 9.75 -18.17
CA TYR A 14 4.91 9.41 -18.76
C TYR A 14 4.84 7.96 -19.22
N THR A 15 5.85 7.48 -19.96
CA THR A 15 5.88 6.09 -20.43
C THR A 15 6.02 5.12 -19.26
N ARG A 16 6.82 5.46 -18.25
CA ARG A 16 7.00 4.64 -17.05
C ARG A 16 5.75 4.60 -16.19
N ALA A 17 5.09 5.75 -15.97
CA ALA A 17 3.83 5.80 -15.27
C ALA A 17 2.76 4.95 -15.98
N SER A 18 2.69 5.02 -17.32
CA SER A 18 1.77 4.19 -18.09
C SER A 18 2.08 2.70 -18.01
N GLN A 19 3.35 2.30 -17.96
CA GLN A 19 3.75 0.90 -17.77
C GLN A 19 3.39 0.40 -16.37
N VAL A 20 3.68 1.19 -15.33
CA VAL A 20 3.41 0.81 -13.93
C VAL A 20 1.90 0.74 -13.65
N ALA A 21 1.12 1.70 -14.18
CA ALA A 21 -0.32 1.78 -13.97
C ALA A 21 -1.14 0.98 -14.99
N GLY A 22 -0.52 0.43 -16.03
CA GLY A 22 -1.19 -0.42 -17.01
C GLY A 22 -1.67 -1.74 -16.42
N GLN A 23 -2.56 -2.44 -17.11
CA GLN A 23 -3.18 -3.69 -16.66
C GLN A 23 -2.14 -4.79 -16.32
N ASP A 24 -1.05 -4.86 -17.08
CA ASP A 24 0.05 -5.80 -16.82
C ASP A 24 1.16 -5.18 -15.94
N GLY A 25 0.93 -3.98 -15.44
CA GLY A 25 1.89 -3.25 -14.61
C GLY A 25 1.84 -3.63 -13.14
N MET A 26 2.91 -3.29 -12.42
CA MET A 26 3.07 -3.62 -11.00
C MET A 26 2.01 -2.99 -10.09
N VAL A 27 1.35 -1.91 -10.54
CA VAL A 27 0.29 -1.21 -9.80
C VAL A 27 -1.07 -1.47 -10.43
N GLY A 28 -1.20 -1.34 -11.75
CA GLY A 28 -2.48 -1.43 -12.43
C GLY A 28 -3.13 -2.81 -12.31
N GLY A 29 -2.37 -3.89 -12.51
CA GLY A 29 -2.88 -5.26 -12.37
C GLY A 29 -3.39 -5.57 -10.96
N PRO A 30 -2.58 -5.37 -9.89
CA PRO A 30 -3.03 -5.51 -8.50
C PRO A 30 -4.20 -4.59 -8.12
N TYR A 31 -4.23 -3.35 -8.63
CA TYR A 31 -5.34 -2.43 -8.41
C TYR A 31 -6.65 -2.96 -9.01
N ASP A 32 -6.62 -3.44 -10.26
CA ASP A 32 -7.79 -4.04 -10.91
C ASP A 32 -8.26 -5.29 -10.17
N ALA A 33 -7.34 -6.14 -9.71
CA ALA A 33 -7.66 -7.32 -8.91
C ALA A 33 -8.32 -6.92 -7.57
N LEU A 34 -7.77 -5.93 -6.86
CA LEU A 34 -8.34 -5.39 -5.64
C LEU A 34 -9.75 -4.85 -5.88
N LYS A 35 -9.93 -4.06 -6.94
CA LYS A 35 -11.23 -3.48 -7.30
C LYS A 35 -12.26 -4.57 -7.60
N GLN A 36 -11.89 -5.58 -8.38
CA GLN A 36 -12.77 -6.72 -8.66
C GLN A 36 -13.16 -7.48 -7.39
N ALA A 37 -12.22 -7.70 -6.47
CA ALA A 37 -12.48 -8.36 -5.20
C ALA A 37 -13.43 -7.52 -4.32
N CYS A 38 -13.17 -6.21 -4.18
CA CYS A 38 -13.98 -5.30 -3.37
C CYS A 38 -15.41 -5.12 -3.89
N TYR A 39 -15.62 -5.14 -5.20
CA TYR A 39 -16.95 -5.08 -5.80
C TYR A 39 -17.58 -6.47 -6.05
N GLY A 40 -16.83 -7.53 -5.76
CA GLY A 40 -17.27 -8.92 -5.93
C GLY A 40 -18.24 -9.40 -4.86
N ALA A 41 -18.74 -10.63 -5.05
CA ALA A 41 -19.71 -11.26 -4.14
C ALA A 41 -19.15 -11.62 -2.75
N GLN A 42 -17.82 -11.68 -2.61
CA GLN A 42 -17.14 -12.06 -1.35
C GLN A 42 -16.55 -10.83 -0.60
N ARG A 43 -16.99 -9.63 -0.93
CA ARG A 43 -16.44 -8.37 -0.36
C ARG A 43 -16.61 -8.25 1.15
N ASP A 44 -17.60 -8.92 1.73
CA ASP A 44 -17.85 -9.03 3.16
C ASP A 44 -16.74 -9.79 3.92
N ARG A 45 -15.92 -10.55 3.18
CA ARG A 45 -14.75 -11.28 3.68
C ARG A 45 -13.43 -10.52 3.47
N LEU A 46 -13.52 -9.23 3.15
CA LEU A 46 -12.37 -8.37 2.91
C LEU A 46 -12.35 -7.23 3.92
N LEU A 47 -11.15 -6.92 4.38
CA LEU A 47 -10.84 -5.70 5.12
C LEU A 47 -9.77 -4.92 4.33
N VAL A 48 -10.10 -3.71 3.93
CA VAL A 48 -9.12 -2.78 3.33
C VAL A 48 -8.50 -1.95 4.43
N VAL A 49 -7.21 -2.13 4.66
CA VAL A 49 -6.45 -1.33 5.62
C VAL A 49 -5.70 -0.25 4.85
N GLN A 50 -6.02 1.01 5.16
CA GLN A 50 -5.35 2.15 4.55
C GLN A 50 -3.96 2.34 5.17
N TYR A 51 -2.96 2.58 4.33
CA TYR A 51 -1.60 2.85 4.78
C TYR A 51 -1.55 4.03 5.77
N GLU A 52 -2.32 5.06 5.49
CA GLU A 52 -2.42 6.25 6.34
C GLU A 52 -2.92 5.87 7.74
N THR A 53 -4.02 5.11 7.84
CA THR A 53 -4.54 4.67 9.15
C THR A 53 -3.52 3.78 9.87
N LEU A 54 -2.90 2.84 9.14
CA LEU A 54 -1.89 1.94 9.72
C LEU A 54 -0.69 2.70 10.28
N THR A 55 -0.29 3.80 9.65
CA THR A 55 0.92 4.54 10.04
C THR A 55 0.67 5.73 10.97
N THR A 56 -0.55 6.28 11.02
CA THR A 56 -0.90 7.39 11.91
C THR A 56 -1.69 6.95 13.14
N GLU A 57 -2.48 5.87 13.02
CA GLU A 57 -3.32 5.32 14.06
C GLU A 57 -3.13 3.78 14.16
N PRO A 58 -1.88 3.27 14.33
CA PRO A 58 -1.59 1.84 14.21
C PRO A 58 -2.39 0.97 15.17
N ALA A 59 -2.63 1.43 16.39
CA ALA A 59 -3.46 0.71 17.37
C ALA A 59 -4.89 0.50 16.89
N LYS A 60 -5.50 1.51 16.24
CA LYS A 60 -6.83 1.43 15.65
C LYS A 60 -6.87 0.45 14.47
N ALA A 61 -5.87 0.52 13.58
CA ALA A 61 -5.77 -0.41 12.45
C ALA A 61 -5.63 -1.86 12.91
N MET A 62 -4.75 -2.12 13.88
CA MET A 62 -4.54 -3.46 14.43
C MET A 62 -5.79 -3.98 15.15
N HIS A 63 -6.47 -3.15 15.94
CA HIS A 63 -7.73 -3.53 16.59
C HIS A 63 -8.78 -3.97 15.56
N ALA A 64 -8.96 -3.20 14.49
CA ALA A 64 -9.90 -3.54 13.41
C ALA A 64 -9.52 -4.84 12.68
N ILE A 65 -8.21 -5.12 12.51
CA ILE A 65 -7.73 -6.37 11.94
C ILE A 65 -8.09 -7.56 12.84
N TYR A 66 -7.78 -7.48 14.15
CA TYR A 66 -8.11 -8.55 15.10
C TYR A 66 -9.60 -8.79 15.20
N GLU A 67 -10.42 -7.73 15.26
CA GLU A 67 -11.87 -7.85 15.21
C GLU A 67 -12.36 -8.53 13.92
N PHE A 68 -11.75 -8.20 12.78
CA PHE A 68 -12.14 -8.77 11.50
C PHE A 68 -11.83 -10.26 11.37
N ILE A 69 -10.71 -10.72 11.91
CA ILE A 69 -10.29 -12.13 11.88
C ILE A 69 -10.82 -12.95 13.08
N ASP A 70 -11.61 -12.31 13.96
CA ASP A 70 -12.18 -12.92 15.18
C ASP A 70 -11.11 -13.49 16.13
N GLU A 71 -10.02 -12.74 16.32
CA GLU A 71 -8.92 -13.12 17.20
C GLU A 71 -8.77 -12.12 18.36
N PRO A 72 -8.31 -12.56 19.53
CA PRO A 72 -8.00 -11.67 20.64
C PRO A 72 -6.95 -10.61 20.26
N VAL A 73 -7.19 -9.37 20.68
CA VAL A 73 -6.24 -8.26 20.44
C VAL A 73 -4.92 -8.56 21.17
N PHE A 74 -3.83 -8.50 20.41
CA PHE A 74 -2.48 -8.55 20.94
C PHE A 74 -1.94 -7.11 21.10
N GLU A 75 -1.29 -6.82 22.22
CA GLU A 75 -0.64 -5.53 22.43
C GLU A 75 0.66 -5.46 21.63
N HIS A 76 0.74 -4.48 20.72
CA HIS A 76 1.92 -4.20 19.93
C HIS A 76 2.64 -2.96 20.43
N ASP A 77 3.96 -3.00 20.47
CA ASP A 77 4.79 -1.80 20.64
C ASP A 77 5.13 -1.21 19.28
N PHE A 78 4.40 -0.14 18.91
CA PHE A 78 4.59 0.52 17.63
C PHE A 78 5.81 1.47 17.59
N ASN A 79 6.43 1.70 18.75
CA ASN A 79 7.60 2.58 18.88
C ASN A 79 8.92 1.79 18.89
N HIS A 80 8.84 0.47 19.07
CA HIS A 80 10.01 -0.42 19.09
C HIS A 80 9.76 -1.64 18.20
N VAL A 81 9.81 -1.40 16.88
CA VAL A 81 9.71 -2.49 15.90
C VAL A 81 11.11 -3.02 15.65
N ASP A 82 11.35 -4.24 16.08
CA ASP A 82 12.61 -4.95 15.87
C ASP A 82 12.40 -6.10 14.88
N TYR A 83 13.00 -5.99 13.70
CA TYR A 83 12.95 -7.02 12.68
C TYR A 83 14.19 -6.96 11.79
N ASP A 84 14.90 -8.07 11.70
CA ASP A 84 16.11 -8.21 10.88
C ASP A 84 15.84 -9.07 9.65
N VAL A 85 16.03 -8.48 8.47
CA VAL A 85 15.94 -9.15 7.16
C VAL A 85 17.27 -9.18 6.40
N THR A 86 18.37 -8.91 7.10
CA THR A 86 19.72 -8.80 6.51
C THR A 86 20.07 -10.00 5.64
N GLU A 87 19.83 -11.21 6.14
CA GLU A 87 20.13 -12.44 5.40
C GLU A 87 19.34 -12.55 4.08
N PHE A 88 18.08 -12.12 4.07
CA PHE A 88 17.26 -12.12 2.86
C PHE A 88 17.79 -11.11 1.83
N ASP A 89 18.09 -9.90 2.27
CA ASP A 89 18.57 -8.82 1.42
C ASP A 89 19.94 -9.15 0.81
N GLU A 90 20.83 -9.77 1.59
CA GLU A 90 22.13 -10.23 1.12
C GLU A 90 22.00 -11.31 0.05
N ARG A 91 21.13 -12.30 0.25
CA ARG A 91 20.84 -13.34 -0.75
C ARG A 91 20.22 -12.79 -2.03
N ALA A 92 19.37 -11.76 -1.90
CA ALA A 92 18.77 -11.08 -3.04
C ALA A 92 19.74 -10.13 -3.77
N GLY A 93 20.95 -9.91 -3.23
CA GLY A 93 21.94 -8.97 -3.78
C GLY A 93 21.57 -7.50 -3.60
N THR A 94 20.68 -7.20 -2.65
CA THR A 94 20.17 -5.86 -2.37
C THR A 94 20.27 -5.50 -0.88
N PRO A 95 21.47 -5.46 -0.30
CA PRO A 95 21.64 -5.23 1.14
C PRO A 95 20.93 -3.94 1.61
N GLY A 96 20.13 -4.05 2.67
CA GLY A 96 19.40 -2.93 3.26
C GLY A 96 18.14 -2.48 2.52
N LEU A 97 17.68 -3.25 1.51
CA LEU A 97 16.45 -2.89 0.77
C LEU A 97 15.20 -2.91 1.66
N HIS A 98 15.13 -3.86 2.59
CA HIS A 98 14.00 -4.04 3.49
C HIS A 98 14.33 -3.60 4.93
N THR A 99 15.15 -2.56 5.08
CA THR A 99 15.41 -1.99 6.42
C THR A 99 14.12 -1.56 7.07
N VAL A 100 13.83 -2.13 8.25
CA VAL A 100 12.66 -1.78 9.04
C VAL A 100 12.97 -0.57 9.91
N ASN A 101 12.09 0.43 9.88
CA ASN A 101 12.19 1.56 10.80
C ASN A 101 11.83 1.10 12.22
N GLY A 102 12.52 1.62 13.23
CA GLY A 102 12.28 1.25 14.62
C GLY A 102 10.93 1.70 15.18
N GLU A 103 10.12 2.45 14.41
CA GLU A 103 8.78 2.87 14.81
C GLU A 103 7.82 2.86 13.62
N VAL A 104 6.54 2.65 13.89
CA VAL A 104 5.47 2.78 12.90
C VAL A 104 5.07 4.25 12.80
N LYS A 105 5.37 4.87 11.66
CA LYS A 105 5.01 6.29 11.42
C LYS A 105 4.75 6.57 9.95
N ALA A 106 3.93 7.60 9.71
CA ALA A 106 3.76 8.15 8.38
C ALA A 106 5.00 9.00 8.01
N GLU A 107 5.60 8.70 6.87
CA GLU A 107 6.64 9.56 6.29
C GLU A 107 6.05 10.34 5.11
N PRO A 108 6.10 11.68 5.14
CA PRO A 108 5.68 12.49 4.00
C PRO A 108 6.51 12.14 2.77
N ARG A 109 5.84 11.88 1.67
CA ARG A 109 6.50 11.61 0.38
C ARG A 109 6.04 12.64 -0.63
N GLU A 110 7.01 13.30 -1.25
CA GLU A 110 6.74 14.17 -2.40
C GLU A 110 6.53 13.30 -3.65
N THR A 111 5.53 13.67 -4.45
CA THR A 111 5.31 13.00 -5.72
C THR A 111 6.39 13.39 -6.73
N VAL A 112 6.87 12.40 -7.48
CA VAL A 112 7.75 12.63 -8.65
C VAL A 112 6.95 12.77 -9.95
N LEU A 113 5.62 12.62 -9.88
CA LEU A 113 4.77 12.72 -11.05
C LEU A 113 4.52 14.19 -11.42
N PRO A 114 4.55 14.54 -12.72
CA PRO A 114 4.03 15.81 -13.21
C PRO A 114 2.56 16.00 -12.78
N PRO A 115 2.11 17.26 -12.59
CA PRO A 115 0.77 17.55 -12.07
C PRO A 115 -0.37 16.88 -12.85
N ASP A 116 -0.29 16.83 -14.17
CA ASP A 116 -1.28 16.20 -15.04
C ASP A 116 -1.36 14.68 -14.88
N LEU A 117 -0.22 14.01 -14.64
CA LEU A 117 -0.21 12.59 -14.30
C LEU A 117 -0.69 12.35 -12.88
N TYR A 118 -0.33 13.20 -11.94
CA TYR A 118 -0.79 13.10 -10.55
C TYR A 118 -2.33 13.20 -10.50
N GLU A 119 -2.90 14.22 -11.14
CA GLU A 119 -4.36 14.40 -11.20
C GLU A 119 -5.09 13.21 -11.85
N ARG A 120 -4.47 12.53 -12.79
CA ARG A 120 -5.03 11.33 -13.41
C ARG A 120 -5.25 10.19 -12.44
N PHE A 121 -4.38 10.02 -11.43
CA PHE A 121 -4.39 8.87 -10.54
C PHE A 121 -4.86 9.18 -9.12
N VAL A 122 -4.82 10.44 -8.68
CA VAL A 122 -5.11 10.82 -7.29
C VAL A 122 -6.53 10.42 -6.85
N HIS A 123 -7.47 10.33 -7.79
CA HIS A 123 -8.86 9.98 -7.52
C HIS A 123 -9.20 8.49 -7.68
N ASP A 124 -8.21 7.66 -7.99
CA ASP A 124 -8.44 6.21 -8.19
C ASP A 124 -8.64 5.44 -6.88
N ALA A 125 -8.26 6.03 -5.74
CA ALA A 125 -8.42 5.43 -4.42
C ALA A 125 -9.90 5.42 -3.97
N PHE A 126 -10.73 4.55 -4.59
CA PHE A 126 -12.18 4.47 -4.34
C PHE A 126 -12.51 4.20 -2.87
N TRP A 127 -11.63 3.54 -2.12
CA TRP A 127 -11.81 3.26 -0.69
C TRP A 127 -11.74 4.50 0.20
N ARG A 128 -11.30 5.64 -0.31
CA ARG A 128 -11.31 6.95 0.39
C ARG A 128 -12.61 7.72 0.24
N ASP A 129 -13.45 7.31 -0.68
CA ASP A 129 -14.72 7.93 -0.98
C ASP A 129 -15.87 7.04 -0.47
N PRO A 130 -16.55 7.39 0.63
CA PRO A 130 -17.60 6.56 1.21
C PRO A 130 -18.72 6.20 0.23
N ASP A 131 -19.00 7.08 -0.75
CA ASP A 131 -20.03 6.86 -1.76
C ASP A 131 -19.61 5.81 -2.81
N LYS A 132 -18.31 5.52 -2.91
CA LYS A 132 -17.75 4.51 -3.81
C LYS A 132 -17.44 3.19 -3.12
N VAL A 133 -17.45 3.15 -1.79
CA VAL A 133 -17.22 1.90 -1.03
C VAL A 133 -18.46 1.02 -1.11
N PRO A 134 -18.37 -0.21 -1.66
CA PRO A 134 -19.52 -1.11 -1.74
C PRO A 134 -20.01 -1.51 -0.34
N GLY A 135 -21.34 -1.56 -0.17
CA GLY A 135 -21.92 -2.02 1.10
C GLY A 135 -21.45 -3.44 1.46
N GLY A 136 -21.04 -3.61 2.72
CA GLY A 136 -20.46 -4.87 3.23
C GLY A 136 -18.95 -4.95 3.19
N LEU A 137 -18.25 -4.11 2.40
CA LEU A 137 -16.80 -3.97 2.46
C LEU A 137 -16.41 -3.14 3.70
N ARG A 138 -15.44 -3.62 4.47
CA ARG A 138 -14.86 -2.87 5.59
C ARG A 138 -13.60 -2.13 5.11
N VAL A 139 -13.49 -0.84 5.50
CA VAL A 139 -12.32 0.01 5.25
C VAL A 139 -11.90 0.66 6.56
N VAL A 140 -10.62 0.60 6.91
CA VAL A 140 -10.03 1.18 8.11
C VAL A 140 -8.74 1.93 7.79
#